data_8a5c8d0d746cc296bf0bc15ff68d9e26
#
_entry.id   8a5c8d0d746cc296bf0bc15ff68d9e26
#
_cell.length_a   1.000
_cell.length_b   1.000
_cell.length_c   1.000
_cell.angle_alpha   90.00
_cell.angle_beta   90.00
_cell.angle_gamma   90.00
#
_symmetry.space_group_name_H-M   'P 1'
#
loop_
_entity.id
_entity.type
_entity.pdbx_description
1 polymer ?
#
loop_
_entity_poly.entity_id
_entity_poly.type
_entity_poly.pdbx_seq_one_letter_code
_entity_poly.pdbx_strand_id
1 'polypeptide(L)'
;MKRFLLVTLLLSVVWSLSAQDKALAIRNNLLQEGNNSVLVVSHRADWRNAPENSLQAIRNCIEMGVDMVEIDLKKTKDGHLILMHDKTIDRTTTGKGKPEDYTLEELRKFRLKNGTNHRTAHTIPTFEEVMQLCKGKIMVNVDKGYDYFNEAYAILEKNGTTRQCIMKASLPYERVKAEHGDILQKMIFMPVVALDKEGAEDIIDGYMAHMKPMAYELVFSKDTPRYNG
;
A
#
# COMPACT_ATOMS: atom_id res chain seq x y z
N MET A 1 3.44 38.95 -32.10
CA MET A 1 3.43 37.49 -32.07
C MET A 1 4.33 36.88 -30.99
N LYS A 2 5.60 37.29 -30.80
CA LYS A 2 6.52 36.69 -29.79
C LYS A 2 6.07 36.82 -28.32
N ARG A 3 5.32 37.87 -27.92
CA ARG A 3 4.84 38.04 -26.54
C ARG A 3 3.66 37.13 -26.17
N PHE A 4 2.80 36.77 -27.12
CA PHE A 4 1.70 35.83 -26.90
C PHE A 4 2.17 34.38 -26.70
N LEU A 5 3.25 33.97 -27.39
CA LEU A 5 3.84 32.63 -27.24
C LEU A 5 4.47 32.44 -25.85
N LEU A 6 5.07 33.51 -25.28
CA LEU A 6 5.70 33.45 -23.96
C LEU A 6 4.66 33.32 -22.83
N VAL A 7 3.51 33.97 -22.95
CA VAL A 7 2.43 33.90 -21.96
C VAL A 7 1.75 32.53 -21.98
N THR A 8 1.53 31.93 -23.14
CA THR A 8 0.98 30.56 -23.25
C THR A 8 1.95 29.49 -22.73
N LEU A 9 3.26 29.67 -22.94
CA LEU A 9 4.27 28.75 -22.37
C LEU A 9 4.36 28.85 -20.85
N LEU A 10 4.30 30.07 -20.30
CA LEU A 10 4.26 30.29 -18.84
C LEU A 10 2.98 29.73 -18.21
N LEU A 11 1.83 29.86 -18.84
CA LEU A 11 0.58 29.27 -18.36
C LEU A 11 0.61 27.73 -18.39
N SER A 12 1.19 27.12 -19.41
CA SER A 12 1.35 25.66 -19.48
C SER A 12 2.32 25.10 -18.42
N VAL A 13 3.38 25.85 -18.09
CA VAL A 13 4.32 25.49 -17.02
C VAL A 13 3.68 25.64 -15.65
N VAL A 14 2.86 26.68 -15.43
CA VAL A 14 2.13 26.89 -14.17
C VAL A 14 1.05 25.80 -13.97
N TRP A 15 0.38 25.37 -15.04
CA TRP A 15 -0.56 24.24 -14.96
C TRP A 15 0.13 22.88 -14.69
N SER A 16 1.35 22.70 -15.19
CA SER A 16 2.15 21.49 -14.88
C SER A 16 2.67 21.47 -13.44
N LEU A 17 2.83 22.63 -12.81
CA LEU A 17 3.25 22.77 -11.40
C LEU A 17 2.10 22.64 -10.40
N SER A 18 0.84 22.69 -10.83
CA SER A 18 -0.33 22.64 -9.94
C SER A 18 -1.04 21.29 -9.86
N ALA A 19 -0.53 20.24 -10.49
CA ALA A 19 -0.95 18.89 -10.15
C ALA A 19 -0.32 18.53 -8.80
N GLN A 20 -0.93 19.05 -7.73
CA GLN A 20 -0.51 18.79 -6.36
C GLN A 20 -0.47 17.28 -6.16
N ASP A 21 0.69 16.76 -5.75
CA ASP A 21 0.85 15.36 -5.37
C ASP A 21 -0.05 15.10 -4.14
N LYS A 22 -1.26 14.59 -4.43
CA LYS A 22 -2.29 14.35 -3.41
C LYS A 22 -1.79 13.36 -2.36
N ALA A 23 -1.04 12.34 -2.77
CA ALA A 23 -0.50 11.36 -1.84
C ALA A 23 0.50 12.01 -0.86
N LEU A 24 1.37 12.89 -1.33
CA LEU A 24 2.26 13.64 -0.44
C LEU A 24 1.50 14.66 0.43
N ALA A 25 0.43 15.27 -0.06
CA ALA A 25 -0.41 16.16 0.74
C ALA A 25 -1.06 15.40 1.90
N ILE A 26 -1.64 14.21 1.64
CA ILE A 26 -2.21 13.32 2.66
C ILE A 26 -1.14 12.93 3.69
N ARG A 27 0.03 12.49 3.22
CA ARG A 27 1.15 12.15 4.10
C ARG A 27 1.58 13.31 4.99
N ASN A 28 1.74 14.50 4.43
CA ASN A 28 2.17 15.67 5.18
C ASN A 28 1.12 16.10 6.23
N ASN A 29 -0.16 15.94 5.89
CA ASN A 29 -1.26 16.18 6.83
C ASN A 29 -1.22 15.22 8.03
N LEU A 30 -0.90 13.93 7.80
CA LEU A 30 -0.68 12.95 8.87
C LEU A 30 0.45 13.32 9.83
N LEU A 31 1.51 13.97 9.32
CA LEU A 31 2.68 14.35 10.12
C LEU A 31 2.51 15.67 10.86
N GLN A 32 1.41 16.40 10.62
CA GLN A 32 1.15 17.69 11.25
C GLN A 32 0.67 17.48 12.70
N GLU A 33 1.42 18.00 13.67
CA GLU A 33 1.04 17.98 15.07
C GLU A 33 -0.31 18.68 15.31
N GLY A 34 -1.15 18.09 16.16
CA GLY A 34 -2.49 18.59 16.46
C GLY A 34 -3.52 18.39 15.36
N ASN A 35 -3.19 17.67 14.30
CA ASN A 35 -4.15 17.31 13.27
C ASN A 35 -5.14 16.25 13.78
N ASN A 36 -6.43 16.58 13.75
CA ASN A 36 -7.54 15.71 14.14
C ASN A 36 -8.25 15.06 12.93
N SER A 37 -7.64 15.11 11.74
CA SER A 37 -8.23 14.51 10.55
C SER A 37 -8.22 12.99 10.64
N VAL A 38 -9.32 12.37 10.22
CA VAL A 38 -9.42 10.92 10.06
C VAL A 38 -9.10 10.56 8.63
N LEU A 39 -8.17 9.62 8.42
CA LEU A 39 -7.90 9.05 7.10
C LEU A 39 -8.83 7.89 6.80
N VAL A 40 -9.34 7.88 5.58
CA VAL A 40 -10.13 6.75 5.07
C VAL A 40 -9.21 5.78 4.35
N VAL A 41 -9.09 4.56 4.90
CA VAL A 41 -8.31 3.46 4.31
C VAL A 41 -9.25 2.41 3.73
N SER A 42 -9.14 2.14 2.43
CA SER A 42 -9.95 1.13 1.77
C SER A 42 -9.23 -0.21 1.74
N HIS A 43 -9.72 -1.19 2.52
CA HIS A 43 -9.19 -2.53 2.63
C HIS A 43 -9.36 -3.32 1.34
N ARG A 44 -8.25 -3.76 0.71
CA ARG A 44 -8.20 -4.40 -0.63
C ARG A 44 -8.83 -3.54 -1.74
N ALA A 45 -8.78 -2.22 -1.55
CA ALA A 45 -9.43 -1.21 -2.38
C ALA A 45 -10.97 -1.36 -2.43
N ASP A 46 -11.65 -0.88 -3.50
CA ASP A 46 -13.12 -0.92 -3.63
C ASP A 46 -13.63 -2.31 -4.05
N TRP A 47 -13.48 -3.29 -3.17
CA TRP A 47 -13.89 -4.69 -3.43
C TRP A 47 -15.40 -4.88 -3.61
N ARG A 48 -16.22 -3.88 -3.28
CA ARG A 48 -17.68 -3.96 -3.42
C ARG A 48 -18.13 -3.76 -4.86
N ASN A 49 -17.48 -2.86 -5.59
CA ASN A 49 -17.85 -2.49 -6.96
C ASN A 49 -16.91 -3.09 -8.02
N ALA A 50 -15.73 -3.58 -7.62
CA ALA A 50 -14.77 -4.24 -8.49
C ALA A 50 -14.11 -5.42 -7.76
N PRO A 51 -13.37 -6.31 -8.44
CA PRO A 51 -12.61 -7.35 -7.75
C PRO A 51 -11.61 -6.77 -6.75
N GLU A 52 -11.52 -7.36 -5.55
CA GLU A 52 -10.51 -6.98 -4.55
C GLU A 52 -9.08 -7.02 -5.15
N ASN A 53 -8.19 -6.15 -4.68
CA ASN A 53 -6.81 -6.11 -5.13
C ASN A 53 -6.66 -5.96 -6.67
N SER A 54 -7.60 -5.27 -7.33
CA SER A 54 -7.54 -5.01 -8.77
C SER A 54 -7.24 -3.55 -9.09
N LEU A 55 -6.69 -3.30 -10.29
CA LEU A 55 -6.48 -1.92 -10.77
C LEU A 55 -7.79 -1.13 -10.84
N GLN A 56 -8.92 -1.80 -11.15
CA GLN A 56 -10.22 -1.12 -11.22
C GLN A 56 -10.70 -0.70 -9.82
N ALA A 57 -10.56 -1.57 -8.81
CA ALA A 57 -10.92 -1.23 -7.43
C ALA A 57 -10.09 -0.03 -6.92
N ILE A 58 -8.80 0.04 -7.28
CA ILE A 58 -7.92 1.16 -6.94
C ILE A 58 -8.34 2.44 -7.67
N ARG A 59 -8.68 2.38 -8.97
CA ARG A 59 -9.21 3.54 -9.71
C ARG A 59 -10.46 4.10 -9.06
N ASN A 60 -11.39 3.24 -8.68
CA ASN A 60 -12.60 3.66 -7.98
C ASN A 60 -12.27 4.41 -6.67
N CYS A 61 -11.31 3.92 -5.87
CA CYS A 61 -10.85 4.60 -4.66
C CYS A 61 -10.25 5.99 -4.95
N ILE A 62 -9.44 6.10 -6.02
CA ILE A 62 -8.86 7.39 -6.44
C ILE A 62 -9.98 8.36 -6.85
N GLU A 63 -10.96 7.91 -7.62
CA GLU A 63 -12.10 8.72 -8.09
C GLU A 63 -13.04 9.13 -6.96
N MET A 64 -13.27 8.26 -5.98
CA MET A 64 -14.05 8.55 -4.77
C MET A 64 -13.32 9.51 -3.81
N GLY A 65 -12.03 9.75 -4.01
CA GLY A 65 -11.25 10.62 -3.14
C GLY A 65 -10.76 9.98 -1.85
N VAL A 66 -10.75 8.65 -1.76
CA VAL A 66 -10.18 7.89 -0.64
C VAL A 66 -8.73 8.30 -0.41
N ASP A 67 -8.29 8.35 0.84
CA ASP A 67 -6.95 8.82 1.21
C ASP A 67 -5.88 7.74 1.00
N MET A 68 -6.22 6.48 1.28
CA MET A 68 -5.28 5.37 1.23
C MET A 68 -5.99 4.08 0.79
N VAL A 69 -5.34 3.28 -0.04
CA VAL A 69 -5.73 1.90 -0.29
C VAL A 69 -4.80 0.95 0.46
N GLU A 70 -5.36 -0.08 1.04
CA GLU A 70 -4.59 -1.22 1.53
C GLU A 70 -4.62 -2.32 0.47
N ILE A 71 -3.48 -2.99 0.28
CA ILE A 71 -3.28 -4.03 -0.72
C ILE A 71 -2.38 -5.14 -0.18
N ASP A 72 -2.52 -6.35 -0.70
CA ASP A 72 -1.77 -7.54 -0.29
C ASP A 72 -0.78 -7.99 -1.36
N LEU A 73 0.45 -8.35 -0.97
CA LEU A 73 1.45 -8.86 -1.90
C LEU A 73 1.62 -10.38 -1.85
N LYS A 74 1.87 -10.94 -3.01
CA LYS A 74 2.40 -12.29 -3.26
C LYS A 74 3.43 -12.23 -4.37
N LYS A 75 4.22 -13.32 -4.52
CA LYS A 75 5.23 -13.42 -5.55
C LYS A 75 4.94 -14.61 -6.49
N THR A 76 5.10 -14.40 -7.78
CA THR A 76 4.95 -15.44 -8.81
C THR A 76 6.19 -16.32 -8.88
N LYS A 77 6.09 -17.46 -9.59
CA LYS A 77 7.19 -18.38 -9.85
C LYS A 77 8.40 -17.70 -10.51
N ASP A 78 8.15 -16.76 -11.40
CA ASP A 78 9.16 -15.98 -12.14
C ASP A 78 9.52 -14.64 -11.47
N GLY A 79 9.17 -14.47 -10.16
CA GLY A 79 9.66 -13.41 -9.29
C GLY A 79 8.90 -12.07 -9.36
N HIS A 80 7.78 -11.98 -10.06
CA HIS A 80 6.98 -10.76 -10.07
C HIS A 80 6.16 -10.61 -8.78
N LEU A 81 6.15 -9.43 -8.17
CA LEU A 81 5.22 -9.11 -7.10
C LEU A 81 3.86 -8.76 -7.71
N ILE A 82 2.82 -9.42 -7.20
CA ILE A 82 1.42 -9.30 -7.64
C ILE A 82 0.52 -9.00 -6.46
N LEU A 83 -0.69 -8.50 -6.73
CA LEU A 83 -1.70 -8.31 -5.70
C LEU A 83 -2.53 -9.57 -5.50
N MET A 84 -2.45 -10.15 -4.30
CA MET A 84 -3.24 -11.32 -3.90
C MET A 84 -3.24 -11.49 -2.38
N HIS A 85 -4.43 -11.60 -1.79
CA HIS A 85 -4.55 -11.81 -0.34
C HIS A 85 -4.32 -13.25 0.08
N ASP A 86 -4.99 -14.20 -0.56
CA ASP A 86 -5.05 -15.59 -0.12
C ASP A 86 -3.77 -16.36 -0.49
N LYS A 87 -3.56 -17.49 0.15
CA LYS A 87 -2.49 -18.42 -0.19
C LYS A 87 -2.70 -19.09 -1.56
N THR A 88 -3.96 -19.13 -2.04
CA THR A 88 -4.33 -19.68 -3.34
C THR A 88 -5.15 -18.68 -4.13
N ILE A 89 -5.18 -18.84 -5.47
CA ILE A 89 -5.93 -17.96 -6.37
C ILE A 89 -7.41 -18.35 -6.52
N ASP A 90 -7.86 -19.41 -5.88
CA ASP A 90 -9.14 -20.09 -6.11
C ASP A 90 -10.36 -19.21 -5.83
N ARG A 91 -10.34 -18.46 -4.72
CA ARG A 91 -11.47 -17.63 -4.30
C ARG A 91 -11.69 -16.44 -5.23
N THR A 92 -10.63 -15.76 -5.57
CA THR A 92 -10.67 -14.45 -6.24
C THR A 92 -10.44 -14.52 -7.74
N THR A 93 -10.15 -15.71 -8.30
CA THR A 93 -9.92 -15.89 -9.74
C THR A 93 -10.64 -17.10 -10.31
N THR A 94 -10.59 -17.24 -11.65
CA THR A 94 -11.06 -18.43 -12.37
C THR A 94 -10.06 -19.58 -12.36
N GLY A 95 -8.85 -19.37 -11.82
CA GLY A 95 -7.79 -20.38 -11.66
C GLY A 95 -7.87 -21.09 -10.33
N LYS A 96 -6.93 -22.00 -10.09
CA LYS A 96 -6.75 -22.75 -8.84
C LYS A 96 -5.26 -22.90 -8.53
N GLY A 97 -4.92 -23.14 -7.27
CA GLY A 97 -3.54 -23.38 -6.82
C GLY A 97 -2.89 -22.12 -6.26
N LYS A 98 -1.57 -22.18 -6.06
CA LYS A 98 -0.82 -21.10 -5.41
C LYS A 98 -0.24 -20.13 -6.43
N PRO A 99 -0.17 -18.82 -6.14
CA PRO A 99 0.47 -17.86 -7.04
C PRO A 99 1.91 -18.22 -7.41
N GLU A 100 2.68 -18.74 -6.46
CA GLU A 100 4.08 -19.12 -6.64
C GLU A 100 4.31 -20.34 -7.56
N ASP A 101 3.26 -21.06 -7.92
CA ASP A 101 3.34 -22.18 -8.87
C ASP A 101 3.25 -21.70 -10.35
N TYR A 102 2.87 -20.45 -10.58
CA TYR A 102 2.63 -19.86 -11.89
C TYR A 102 3.58 -18.71 -12.22
N THR A 103 3.94 -18.59 -13.48
CA THR A 103 4.51 -17.35 -14.02
C THR A 103 3.46 -16.24 -14.11
N LEU A 104 3.88 -14.99 -14.23
CA LEU A 104 2.97 -13.87 -14.42
C LEU A 104 2.12 -14.05 -15.69
N GLU A 105 2.71 -14.55 -16.77
CA GLU A 105 1.99 -14.79 -18.03
C GLU A 105 0.88 -15.84 -17.86
N GLU A 106 1.15 -16.91 -17.13
CA GLU A 106 0.15 -17.93 -16.81
C GLU A 106 -0.99 -17.39 -15.93
N LEU A 107 -0.65 -16.62 -14.89
CA LEU A 107 -1.65 -15.98 -14.02
C LEU A 107 -2.56 -15.02 -14.77
N ARG A 108 -2.06 -14.31 -15.77
CA ARG A 108 -2.85 -13.38 -16.60
C ARG A 108 -3.87 -14.05 -17.50
N LYS A 109 -3.80 -15.36 -17.69
CA LYS A 109 -4.84 -16.15 -18.39
C LYS A 109 -6.10 -16.30 -17.54
N PHE A 110 -5.97 -16.24 -16.22
CA PHE A 110 -7.11 -16.26 -15.31
C PHE A 110 -7.77 -14.88 -15.21
N ARG A 111 -9.05 -14.86 -14.88
CA ARG A 111 -9.82 -13.64 -14.66
C ARG A 111 -10.16 -13.49 -13.19
N LEU A 112 -10.10 -12.26 -12.69
CA LEU A 112 -10.58 -11.95 -11.36
C LEU A 112 -12.08 -12.11 -11.27
N LYS A 113 -12.56 -12.52 -10.10
CA LYS A 113 -13.97 -12.59 -9.72
C LYS A 113 -14.30 -11.43 -8.79
N ASN A 114 -15.51 -10.88 -8.93
CA ASN A 114 -16.02 -9.87 -8.01
C ASN A 114 -16.50 -10.48 -6.67
N GLY A 115 -16.92 -9.64 -5.73
CA GLY A 115 -17.40 -10.06 -4.41
C GLY A 115 -18.59 -11.02 -4.42
N THR A 116 -19.34 -11.10 -5.53
CA THR A 116 -20.44 -12.05 -5.75
C THR A 116 -20.02 -13.30 -6.53
N ASN A 117 -18.71 -13.55 -6.64
CA ASN A 117 -18.09 -14.71 -7.29
C ASN A 117 -18.32 -14.80 -8.82
N HIS A 118 -18.69 -13.69 -9.48
CA HIS A 118 -18.82 -13.65 -10.94
C HIS A 118 -17.47 -13.27 -11.58
N ARG A 119 -17.16 -13.97 -12.69
CA ARG A 119 -16.01 -13.67 -13.54
C ARG A 119 -16.13 -12.26 -14.13
N THR A 120 -15.03 -11.52 -14.10
CA THR A 120 -14.91 -10.20 -14.72
C THR A 120 -13.93 -10.22 -15.89
N ALA A 121 -13.71 -9.05 -16.53
CA ALA A 121 -12.67 -8.89 -17.55
C ALA A 121 -11.27 -8.62 -16.95
N HIS A 122 -11.18 -8.35 -15.65
CA HIS A 122 -9.94 -7.95 -14.97
C HIS A 122 -9.02 -9.14 -14.72
N THR A 123 -7.71 -8.87 -14.69
CA THR A 123 -6.64 -9.83 -14.38
C THR A 123 -5.91 -9.40 -13.11
N ILE A 124 -5.11 -10.33 -12.55
CA ILE A 124 -4.23 -10.03 -11.41
C ILE A 124 -3.20 -8.96 -11.83
N PRO A 125 -3.12 -7.82 -11.13
CA PRO A 125 -2.12 -6.80 -11.44
C PRO A 125 -0.78 -7.10 -10.75
N THR A 126 0.31 -6.59 -11.33
CA THR A 126 1.59 -6.50 -10.64
C THR A 126 1.63 -5.31 -9.68
N PHE A 127 2.49 -5.40 -8.67
CA PHE A 127 2.72 -4.28 -7.76
C PHE A 127 3.26 -3.04 -8.49
N GLU A 128 4.10 -3.23 -9.52
CA GLU A 128 4.59 -2.13 -10.33
C GLU A 128 3.46 -1.40 -11.07
N GLU A 129 2.53 -2.12 -11.70
CA GLU A 129 1.36 -1.51 -12.36
C GLU A 129 0.49 -0.71 -11.37
N VAL A 130 0.36 -1.22 -10.14
CA VAL A 130 -0.36 -0.53 -9.07
C VAL A 130 0.36 0.75 -8.66
N MET A 131 1.66 0.70 -8.45
CA MET A 131 2.42 1.89 -8.04
C MET A 131 2.44 2.97 -9.12
N GLN A 132 2.48 2.59 -10.41
CA GLN A 132 2.33 3.51 -11.52
C GLN A 132 0.94 4.18 -11.54
N LEU A 133 -0.12 3.40 -11.26
CA LEU A 133 -1.49 3.93 -11.18
C LEU A 133 -1.65 4.90 -10.00
N CYS A 134 -1.10 4.55 -8.82
CA CYS A 134 -1.26 5.29 -7.57
C CYS A 134 -0.39 6.55 -7.49
N LYS A 135 0.68 6.64 -8.29
CA LYS A 135 1.70 7.70 -8.20
C LYS A 135 1.08 9.09 -8.14
N GLY A 136 1.36 9.80 -7.04
CA GLY A 136 0.88 11.16 -6.76
C GLY A 136 -0.62 11.29 -6.48
N LYS A 137 -1.39 10.20 -6.46
CA LYS A 137 -2.86 10.24 -6.40
C LYS A 137 -3.44 9.76 -5.08
N ILE A 138 -2.87 8.72 -4.48
CA ILE A 138 -3.39 8.05 -3.30
C ILE A 138 -2.25 7.39 -2.52
N MET A 139 -2.31 7.35 -1.20
CA MET A 139 -1.38 6.57 -0.40
C MET A 139 -1.67 5.07 -0.51
N VAL A 140 -0.65 4.25 -0.28
CA VAL A 140 -0.76 2.79 -0.35
C VAL A 140 -0.22 2.18 0.95
N ASN A 141 -1.02 1.34 1.61
CA ASN A 141 -0.63 0.50 2.73
C ASN A 141 -0.44 -0.93 2.20
N VAL A 142 0.77 -1.46 2.32
CA VAL A 142 1.12 -2.78 1.78
C VAL A 142 1.12 -3.82 2.89
N ASP A 143 0.13 -4.71 2.85
CA ASP A 143 0.10 -5.90 3.70
C ASP A 143 0.90 -7.06 3.07
N LYS A 144 1.47 -7.93 3.92
CA LYS A 144 2.32 -9.07 3.49
C LYS A 144 3.54 -8.67 2.65
N GLY A 145 3.85 -7.36 2.59
CA GLY A 145 5.00 -6.85 1.85
C GLY A 145 6.33 -7.11 2.52
N TYR A 146 6.35 -7.37 3.83
CA TYR A 146 7.57 -7.61 4.58
C TYR A 146 8.34 -8.82 4.07
N ASP A 147 7.65 -9.89 3.67
CA ASP A 147 8.26 -11.09 3.09
C ASP A 147 9.02 -10.82 1.77
N TYR A 148 8.75 -9.67 1.15
CA TYR A 148 9.32 -9.21 -0.13
C TYR A 148 9.90 -7.81 -0.04
N PHE A 149 10.42 -7.42 1.13
CA PHE A 149 10.75 -6.04 1.48
C PHE A 149 11.70 -5.38 0.46
N ASN A 150 12.80 -6.06 0.12
CA ASN A 150 13.79 -5.52 -0.79
C ASN A 150 13.27 -5.39 -2.23
N GLU A 151 12.54 -6.40 -2.71
CA GLU A 151 11.93 -6.36 -4.05
C GLU A 151 10.84 -5.28 -4.14
N ALA A 152 10.02 -5.16 -3.09
CA ALA A 152 9.01 -4.11 -3.03
C ALA A 152 9.66 -2.72 -3.00
N TYR A 153 10.69 -2.54 -2.18
CA TYR A 153 11.44 -1.28 -2.13
C TYR A 153 12.04 -0.90 -3.50
N ALA A 154 12.64 -1.85 -4.20
CA ALA A 154 13.21 -1.60 -5.53
C ALA A 154 12.16 -1.10 -6.54
N ILE A 155 10.94 -1.66 -6.48
CA ILE A 155 9.81 -1.20 -7.31
C ILE A 155 9.37 0.21 -6.90
N LEU A 156 9.28 0.49 -5.60
CA LEU A 156 8.91 1.82 -5.09
C LEU A 156 9.94 2.88 -5.47
N GLU A 157 11.22 2.58 -5.34
CA GLU A 157 12.32 3.47 -5.70
C GLU A 157 12.33 3.77 -7.19
N LYS A 158 12.25 2.74 -8.03
CA LYS A 158 12.16 2.87 -9.50
C LYS A 158 11.00 3.77 -9.94
N ASN A 159 9.86 3.68 -9.26
CA ASN A 159 8.67 4.47 -9.59
C ASN A 159 8.63 5.84 -8.89
N GLY A 160 9.54 6.12 -7.95
CA GLY A 160 9.56 7.35 -7.15
C GLY A 160 8.37 7.44 -6.19
N THR A 161 7.95 6.32 -5.60
CA THR A 161 6.74 6.20 -4.77
C THR A 161 7.01 5.78 -3.32
N THR A 162 8.28 5.75 -2.91
CA THR A 162 8.69 5.37 -1.54
C THR A 162 8.02 6.22 -0.44
N ARG A 163 7.74 7.50 -0.73
CA ARG A 163 7.16 8.45 0.23
C ARG A 163 5.63 8.40 0.33
N GLN A 164 4.96 7.63 -0.50
CA GLN A 164 3.50 7.45 -0.49
C GLN A 164 3.07 6.01 -0.16
N CYS A 165 4.04 5.13 0.11
CA CYS A 165 3.79 3.73 0.39
C CYS A 165 4.23 3.39 1.82
N ILE A 166 3.35 2.72 2.56
CA ILE A 166 3.60 2.24 3.92
C ILE A 166 3.86 0.74 3.84
N MET A 167 5.01 0.32 4.38
CA MET A 167 5.32 -1.08 4.65
C MET A 167 5.09 -1.39 6.12
N LYS A 168 4.62 -2.58 6.44
CA LYS A 168 4.30 -2.96 7.83
C LYS A 168 4.78 -4.36 8.20
N ALA A 169 5.05 -4.56 9.49
CA ALA A 169 5.31 -5.88 10.06
C ALA A 169 5.01 -5.93 11.57
N SER A 170 4.71 -7.13 12.07
CA SER A 170 4.57 -7.44 13.50
C SER A 170 5.88 -7.95 14.08
N LEU A 171 6.95 -7.13 14.01
CA LEU A 171 8.30 -7.50 14.44
C LEU A 171 8.92 -6.39 15.30
N PRO A 172 9.77 -6.71 16.29
CA PRO A 172 10.51 -5.72 17.06
C PRO A 172 11.46 -4.90 16.17
N TYR A 173 11.68 -3.64 16.54
CA TYR A 173 12.56 -2.72 15.80
C TYR A 173 13.94 -3.29 15.49
N GLU A 174 14.60 -3.89 16.48
CA GLU A 174 15.96 -4.42 16.32
C GLU A 174 16.03 -5.51 15.24
N ARG A 175 15.00 -6.32 15.13
CA ARG A 175 14.91 -7.34 14.07
C ARG A 175 14.75 -6.70 12.69
N VAL A 176 13.80 -5.77 12.55
CA VAL A 176 13.57 -5.08 11.28
C VAL A 176 14.80 -4.30 10.84
N LYS A 177 15.48 -3.64 11.79
CA LYS A 177 16.75 -2.93 11.56
C LYS A 177 17.87 -3.87 11.12
N ALA A 178 18.00 -5.03 11.75
CA ALA A 178 19.03 -6.00 11.38
C ALA A 178 18.83 -6.57 9.97
N GLU A 179 17.56 -6.78 9.55
CA GLU A 179 17.22 -7.35 8.26
C GLU A 179 17.23 -6.29 7.13
N HIS A 180 16.83 -5.02 7.41
CA HIS A 180 16.56 -4.00 6.39
C HIS A 180 17.06 -2.59 6.78
N GLY A 181 18.05 -2.45 7.66
CA GLY A 181 18.42 -1.21 8.32
C GLY A 181 18.56 0.02 7.43
N ASP A 182 19.28 -0.09 6.31
CA ASP A 182 19.51 1.04 5.40
C ASP A 182 18.25 1.44 4.61
N ILE A 183 17.39 0.47 4.31
CA ILE A 183 16.15 0.68 3.56
C ILE A 183 15.06 1.25 4.48
N LEU A 184 15.02 0.79 5.72
CA LEU A 184 14.03 1.22 6.72
C LEU A 184 14.00 2.74 6.89
N GLN A 185 15.14 3.41 6.81
CA GLN A 185 15.26 4.87 6.88
C GLN A 185 14.69 5.61 5.65
N LYS A 186 14.55 4.92 4.52
CA LYS A 186 14.12 5.50 3.23
C LYS A 186 12.64 5.28 2.96
N MET A 187 11.95 4.51 3.79
CA MET A 187 10.54 4.14 3.63
C MET A 187 9.68 4.65 4.77
N ILE A 188 8.37 4.66 4.54
CA ILE A 188 7.40 4.76 5.63
C ILE A 188 7.17 3.34 6.15
N PHE A 189 7.50 3.13 7.41
CA PHE A 189 7.29 1.86 8.07
C PHE A 189 6.28 2.01 9.22
N MET A 190 5.34 1.07 9.31
CA MET A 190 4.28 1.04 10.32
C MET A 190 4.39 -0.27 11.11
N PRO A 191 4.76 -0.21 12.39
CA PRO A 191 4.70 -1.38 13.25
C PRO A 191 3.26 -1.84 13.46
N VAL A 192 3.04 -3.17 13.39
CA VAL A 192 1.78 -3.81 13.76
C VAL A 192 1.95 -4.41 15.15
N VAL A 193 1.14 -3.95 16.10
CA VAL A 193 1.25 -4.34 17.52
C VAL A 193 -0.02 -5.01 17.99
N ALA A 194 0.08 -6.26 18.44
CA ALA A 194 -1.02 -6.98 19.06
C ALA A 194 -1.07 -6.62 20.55
N LEU A 195 -1.96 -5.69 20.91
CA LEU A 195 -2.05 -5.12 22.26
C LEU A 195 -2.45 -6.13 23.36
N ASP A 196 -3.10 -7.22 22.98
CA ASP A 196 -3.48 -8.30 23.88
C ASP A 196 -2.36 -9.33 24.13
N LYS A 197 -1.18 -9.13 23.55
CA LYS A 197 -0.01 -9.98 23.74
C LYS A 197 0.99 -9.36 24.71
N GLU A 198 1.68 -10.23 25.45
CA GLU A 198 2.83 -9.86 26.26
C GLU A 198 3.93 -9.24 25.38
N GLY A 199 4.60 -8.19 25.87
CA GLY A 199 5.66 -7.50 25.14
C GLY A 199 5.17 -6.47 24.11
N ALA A 200 3.86 -6.19 24.03
CA ALA A 200 3.31 -5.16 23.13
C ALA A 200 3.90 -3.77 23.40
N GLU A 201 4.06 -3.39 24.65
CA GLU A 201 4.65 -2.12 25.06
C GLU A 201 6.13 -2.04 24.67
N ASP A 202 6.90 -3.11 24.86
CA ASP A 202 8.32 -3.17 24.50
C ASP A 202 8.54 -2.94 22.99
N ILE A 203 7.60 -3.42 22.15
CA ILE A 203 7.62 -3.18 20.70
C ILE A 203 7.40 -1.69 20.43
N ILE A 204 6.40 -1.06 21.06
CA ILE A 204 6.10 0.37 20.89
C ILE A 204 7.30 1.20 21.34
N ASP A 205 7.82 0.95 22.52
CA ASP A 205 8.96 1.68 23.10
C ASP A 205 10.22 1.53 22.24
N GLY A 206 10.47 0.32 21.74
CA GLY A 206 11.60 0.07 20.84
C GLY A 206 11.53 0.91 19.56
N TYR A 207 10.36 1.01 18.92
CA TYR A 207 10.21 1.88 17.74
C TYR A 207 10.28 3.36 18.10
N MET A 208 9.62 3.80 19.19
CA MET A 208 9.60 5.20 19.62
C MET A 208 11.00 5.72 19.96
N ALA A 209 11.84 4.87 20.55
CA ALA A 209 13.22 5.23 20.89
C ALA A 209 14.11 5.49 19.67
N HIS A 210 13.84 4.84 18.53
CA HIS A 210 14.78 4.80 17.41
C HIS A 210 14.29 5.46 16.11
N MET A 211 13.01 5.46 15.79
CA MET A 211 12.56 5.99 14.50
C MET A 211 11.28 6.84 14.51
N LYS A 212 10.54 6.87 15.61
CA LYS A 212 9.25 7.58 15.72
C LYS A 212 8.34 7.31 14.51
N PRO A 213 7.74 6.12 14.40
CA PRO A 213 6.90 5.76 13.26
C PRO A 213 5.78 6.77 13.03
N MET A 214 5.41 6.99 11.77
CA MET A 214 4.31 7.88 11.40
C MET A 214 2.96 7.39 11.91
N ALA A 215 2.78 6.07 12.02
CA ALA A 215 1.58 5.41 12.50
C ALA A 215 1.92 4.04 13.09
N TYR A 216 1.01 3.53 13.89
CA TYR A 216 0.97 2.15 14.36
C TYR A 216 -0.35 1.51 13.92
N GLU A 217 -0.30 0.25 13.51
CA GLU A 217 -1.49 -0.58 13.41
C GLU A 217 -1.67 -1.35 14.72
N LEU A 218 -2.68 -0.96 15.51
CA LEU A 218 -2.95 -1.59 16.78
C LEU A 218 -4.04 -2.65 16.61
N VAL A 219 -3.72 -3.89 16.94
CA VAL A 219 -4.62 -5.03 16.81
C VAL A 219 -4.92 -5.58 18.20
N PHE A 220 -6.19 -5.85 18.48
CA PHE A 220 -6.62 -6.52 19.70
C PHE A 220 -7.78 -7.46 19.37
N SER A 221 -7.77 -8.64 19.97
CA SER A 221 -8.76 -9.69 19.70
C SER A 221 -9.81 -9.80 20.81
N LYS A 222 -9.57 -9.15 21.96
CA LYS A 222 -10.45 -9.19 23.13
C LYS A 222 -10.43 -7.85 23.85
N ASP A 223 -11.58 -7.47 24.39
CA ASP A 223 -11.65 -6.42 25.40
C ASP A 223 -10.89 -6.88 26.63
N THR A 224 -9.77 -6.22 26.91
CA THR A 224 -9.01 -6.47 28.13
C THR A 224 -9.17 -5.27 29.07
N PRO A 225 -9.28 -5.50 30.42
CA PRO A 225 -9.40 -4.39 31.38
C PRO A 225 -8.24 -3.37 31.28
N ARG A 226 -7.09 -3.79 30.73
CA ARG A 226 -5.89 -2.97 30.58
C ARG A 226 -6.08 -1.79 29.62
N TYR A 227 -7.03 -1.91 28.66
CA TYR A 227 -7.26 -0.90 27.62
C TYR A 227 -8.64 -0.25 27.70
N ASN A 228 -9.43 -0.59 28.73
CA ASN A 228 -10.77 -0.05 28.96
C ASN A 228 -10.78 1.12 29.98
N GLY A 229 -9.66 1.79 30.16
CA GLY A 229 -9.48 2.93 31.07
C GLY A 229 -9.44 4.27 30.38
#